data_3cd1cd7fce738cc23c09810e08602e78
#
_entry.id   3cd1cd7fce738cc23c09810e08602e78
#
_cell.length_a   1.000
_cell.length_b   1.000
_cell.length_c   1.000
_cell.angle_alpha   90.00
_cell.angle_beta   90.00
_cell.angle_gamma   90.00
#
_symmetry.space_group_name_H-M   'P 1'
#
loop_
_entity.id
_entity.type
_entity.pdbx_description
1 polymer ?
#
loop_
_entity_poly.entity_id
_entity_poly.type
_entity_poly.pdbx_seq_one_letter_code
_entity_poly.pdbx_strand_id
1 'polypeptide(L)'
;MSFPSPNGSSPDKVKEAMNKWINRNTLQPGDELWLVVDVDQWTDEQLLDLFAWAKEAKAGVARGVAVTNPKFEYWLLLHFEDNPPSTCRACCEQLNMYLPNYNKYIPAGTFNVENVRRAIERARERDIPPVATYSRELGRTTVYRLAERLLS
;
A
#
# COMPACT_ATOMS: atom_id res chain seq x y z
N MET A 1 -9.58 13.34 -1.97
CA MET A 1 -8.60 12.40 -1.39
C MET A 1 -7.54 13.21 -0.63
N SER A 2 -7.18 12.76 0.55
CA SER A 2 -6.19 13.44 1.40
C SER A 2 -5.09 12.48 1.82
N PHE A 3 -3.86 12.97 1.89
CA PHE A 3 -2.67 12.17 2.22
C PHE A 3 -1.97 12.79 3.43
N PRO A 4 -2.32 12.35 4.66
CA PRO A 4 -1.56 12.77 5.83
C PRO A 4 -0.09 12.40 5.71
N SER A 5 0.80 13.31 6.07
CA SER A 5 2.25 13.09 5.99
C SER A 5 2.77 12.62 7.35
N PRO A 6 3.20 11.35 7.48
CA PRO A 6 3.78 10.87 8.73
C PRO A 6 5.18 11.45 8.96
N ASN A 7 5.56 11.50 10.23
CA ASN A 7 6.87 11.97 10.67
C ASN A 7 7.89 10.82 10.67
N GLY A 8 7.86 10.00 9.65
CA GLY A 8 8.65 8.78 9.47
C GLY A 8 7.82 7.67 8.86
N SER A 9 8.45 6.56 8.50
CA SER A 9 7.84 5.44 7.77
C SER A 9 7.49 4.23 8.65
N SER A 10 7.81 4.27 9.94
CA SER A 10 7.46 3.17 10.85
C SER A 10 5.95 3.03 11.03
N PRO A 11 5.43 1.82 11.28
CA PRO A 11 3.98 1.62 11.43
C PRO A 11 3.33 2.52 12.48
N ASP A 12 3.96 2.71 13.61
CA ASP A 12 3.46 3.60 14.67
C ASP A 12 3.37 5.06 14.22
N LYS A 13 4.33 5.54 13.42
CA LYS A 13 4.33 6.91 12.88
C LYS A 13 3.25 7.11 11.84
N VAL A 14 3.03 6.12 10.98
CA VAL A 14 1.97 6.16 9.98
C VAL A 14 0.59 6.20 10.66
N LYS A 15 0.39 5.35 11.68
CA LYS A 15 -0.84 5.34 12.47
C LYS A 15 -1.04 6.66 13.22
N GLU A 16 0.00 7.20 13.82
CA GLU A 16 -0.04 8.48 14.52
C GLU A 16 -0.49 9.62 13.61
N ALA A 17 0.07 9.69 12.40
CA ALA A 17 -0.30 10.71 11.42
C ALA A 17 -1.79 10.60 11.03
N MET A 18 -2.28 9.37 10.83
CA MET A 18 -3.69 9.14 10.51
C MET A 18 -4.60 9.57 11.68
N ASN A 19 -4.26 9.20 12.91
CA ASN A 19 -5.06 9.56 14.08
C ASN A 19 -5.09 11.08 14.29
N LYS A 20 -3.99 11.77 14.07
CA LYS A 20 -3.97 13.26 14.12
C LYS A 20 -4.88 13.85 13.05
N TRP A 21 -4.84 13.29 11.85
CA TRP A 21 -5.70 13.74 10.76
C TRP A 21 -7.20 13.52 11.09
N ILE A 22 -7.55 12.35 11.62
CA ILE A 22 -8.91 12.02 12.04
C ILE A 22 -9.42 13.04 13.07
N ASN A 23 -8.58 13.43 14.03
CA ASN A 23 -8.97 14.37 15.08
C ASN A 23 -9.20 15.79 14.58
N ARG A 24 -8.66 16.13 13.40
CA ARG A 24 -8.76 17.47 12.82
C ARG A 24 -9.78 17.58 11.69
N ASN A 25 -10.38 16.48 11.28
CA ASN A 25 -11.27 16.44 10.13
C ASN A 25 -12.59 15.75 10.49
N THR A 26 -13.64 16.13 9.77
CA THR A 26 -14.96 15.49 9.92
C THR A 26 -15.07 14.38 8.88
N LEU A 27 -15.39 13.17 9.35
CA LEU A 27 -15.61 12.01 8.49
C LEU A 27 -17.10 11.90 8.18
N GLN A 28 -17.41 11.50 6.95
CA GLN A 28 -18.77 11.27 6.49
C GLN A 28 -19.02 9.76 6.31
N PRO A 29 -20.26 9.30 6.44
CA PRO A 29 -20.60 7.92 6.08
C PRO A 29 -20.19 7.62 4.65
N GLY A 30 -19.50 6.49 4.43
CA GLY A 30 -18.95 6.11 3.13
C GLY A 30 -17.49 6.48 2.94
N ASP A 31 -16.90 7.30 3.83
CA ASP A 31 -15.46 7.56 3.79
C ASP A 31 -14.67 6.30 4.13
N GLU A 32 -13.49 6.20 3.56
CA GLU A 32 -12.55 5.12 3.84
C GLU A 32 -11.19 5.69 4.26
N LEU A 33 -10.60 5.06 5.25
CA LEU A 33 -9.28 5.40 5.77
C LEU A 33 -8.33 4.23 5.53
N TRP A 34 -7.23 4.48 4.84
CA TRP A 34 -6.27 3.45 4.50
C TRP A 34 -4.86 3.82 4.97
N LEU A 35 -4.20 2.87 5.64
CA LEU A 35 -2.77 2.94 5.92
C LEU A 35 -2.03 2.12 4.86
N VAL A 36 -1.00 2.70 4.27
CA VAL A 36 -0.17 2.04 3.26
C VAL A 36 1.24 1.93 3.82
N VAL A 37 1.74 0.71 3.98
CA VAL A 37 3.03 0.44 4.61
C VAL A 37 3.80 -0.65 3.89
N ASP A 38 5.12 -0.62 4.05
CA ASP A 38 6.02 -1.69 3.62
C ASP A 38 6.22 -2.68 4.77
N VAL A 39 6.46 -3.96 4.46
CA VAL A 39 6.91 -4.91 5.48
C VAL A 39 8.32 -4.53 5.96
N ASP A 40 9.22 -4.27 5.02
CA ASP A 40 10.60 -3.82 5.26
C ASP A 40 11.24 -4.56 6.46
N GLN A 41 11.69 -3.80 7.44
CA GLN A 41 12.36 -4.30 8.65
C GLN A 41 11.43 -4.42 9.87
N TRP A 42 10.14 -4.10 9.71
CA TRP A 42 9.21 -4.04 10.83
C TRP A 42 8.83 -5.42 11.36
N THR A 43 8.58 -5.50 12.67
CA THR A 43 8.17 -6.74 13.32
C THR A 43 6.70 -7.06 13.07
N ASP A 44 6.30 -8.31 13.31
CA ASP A 44 4.90 -8.71 13.25
C ASP A 44 4.04 -7.91 14.22
N GLU A 45 4.53 -7.66 15.43
CA GLU A 45 3.82 -6.85 16.42
C GLU A 45 3.54 -5.44 15.91
N GLN A 46 4.54 -4.79 15.30
CA GLN A 46 4.40 -3.45 14.74
C GLN A 46 3.37 -3.41 13.59
N LEU A 47 3.43 -4.41 12.70
CA LEU A 47 2.51 -4.48 11.57
C LEU A 47 1.09 -4.84 12.00
N LEU A 48 0.93 -5.82 12.89
CA LEU A 48 -0.38 -6.27 13.35
C LEU A 48 -1.11 -5.20 14.19
N ASP A 49 -0.38 -4.30 14.82
CA ASP A 49 -0.97 -3.15 15.50
C ASP A 49 -1.80 -2.28 14.54
N LEU A 50 -1.39 -2.18 13.28
CA LEU A 50 -2.14 -1.45 12.25
C LEU A 50 -3.48 -2.14 11.94
N PHE A 51 -3.49 -3.45 11.92
CA PHE A 51 -4.73 -4.21 11.69
C PHE A 51 -5.68 -4.14 12.89
N ALA A 52 -5.14 -4.04 14.10
CA ALA A 52 -5.94 -3.72 15.30
C ALA A 52 -6.60 -2.34 15.17
N TRP A 53 -5.85 -1.34 14.70
CA TRP A 53 -6.39 -0.02 14.40
C TRP A 53 -7.54 -0.08 13.36
N ALA A 54 -7.40 -0.92 12.33
CA ALA A 54 -8.44 -1.07 11.32
C ALA A 54 -9.74 -1.66 11.90
N LYS A 55 -9.64 -2.53 12.90
CA LYS A 55 -10.80 -3.10 13.59
C LYS A 55 -11.54 -2.10 14.49
N GLU A 56 -10.94 -0.99 14.81
CA GLU A 56 -11.55 0.09 15.58
C GLU A 56 -12.44 1.01 14.73
N ALA A 57 -12.73 0.62 13.50
CA ALA A 57 -13.55 1.39 12.57
C ALA A 57 -14.93 1.68 13.19
N LYS A 58 -15.36 2.94 13.08
CA LYS A 58 -16.70 3.37 13.48
C LYS A 58 -17.71 3.08 12.37
N ALA A 59 -18.96 2.91 12.74
CA ALA A 59 -20.05 2.66 11.79
C ALA A 59 -20.08 3.71 10.68
N GLY A 60 -20.13 3.23 9.43
CA GLY A 60 -20.19 4.08 8.24
C GLY A 60 -18.84 4.54 7.69
N VAL A 61 -17.74 4.34 8.42
CA VAL A 61 -16.39 4.69 7.96
C VAL A 61 -15.51 3.44 7.99
N ALA A 62 -15.15 2.93 6.83
CA ALA A 62 -14.29 1.75 6.73
C ALA A 62 -12.82 2.10 6.95
N ARG A 63 -12.07 1.15 7.50
CA ARG A 63 -10.61 1.25 7.64
C ARG A 63 -9.94 0.06 6.99
N GLY A 64 -8.82 0.30 6.31
CA GLY A 64 -8.01 -0.73 5.68
C GLY A 64 -6.52 -0.51 5.89
N VAL A 65 -5.76 -1.57 5.69
CA VAL A 65 -4.30 -1.54 5.70
C VAL A 65 -3.82 -2.24 4.44
N ALA A 66 -3.02 -1.54 3.65
CA ALA A 66 -2.42 -2.07 2.43
C ALA A 66 -0.92 -2.26 2.66
N VAL A 67 -0.43 -3.47 2.45
CA VAL A 67 0.94 -3.86 2.79
C VAL A 67 1.65 -4.45 1.58
N THR A 68 2.90 -4.06 1.37
CA THR A 68 3.76 -4.64 0.34
C THR A 68 5.01 -5.25 0.96
N ASN A 69 5.36 -6.44 0.55
CA ASN A 69 6.61 -7.11 0.90
C ASN A 69 7.45 -7.31 -0.36
N PRO A 70 8.64 -6.69 -0.47
CA PRO A 70 9.34 -5.95 0.59
C PRO A 70 8.93 -4.48 0.71
N LYS A 71 8.70 -3.78 -0.39
CA LYS A 71 8.46 -2.34 -0.47
C LYS A 71 7.44 -2.00 -1.54
N PHE A 72 6.85 -0.81 -1.43
CA PHE A 72 5.86 -0.28 -2.36
C PHE A 72 6.33 -0.29 -3.83
N GLU A 73 7.64 -0.16 -4.06
CA GLU A 73 8.23 -0.26 -5.39
C GLU A 73 7.91 -1.58 -6.10
N TYR A 74 7.72 -2.67 -5.37
CA TYR A 74 7.27 -3.93 -5.95
C TYR A 74 5.85 -3.79 -6.56
N TRP A 75 4.94 -3.11 -5.87
CA TRP A 75 3.62 -2.81 -6.42
C TRP A 75 3.72 -1.95 -7.70
N LEU A 76 4.61 -0.95 -7.71
CA LEU A 76 4.83 -0.12 -8.90
C LEU A 76 5.31 -0.96 -10.09
N LEU A 77 6.21 -1.91 -9.86
CA LEU A 77 6.73 -2.79 -10.92
C LEU A 77 5.64 -3.67 -11.54
N LEU A 78 4.63 -4.04 -10.79
CA LEU A 78 3.50 -4.82 -11.32
C LEU A 78 2.72 -4.08 -12.41
N HIS A 79 2.87 -2.77 -12.52
CA HIS A 79 2.29 -2.00 -13.61
C HIS A 79 3.03 -2.24 -14.95
N PHE A 80 4.26 -2.68 -14.91
CA PHE A 80 5.13 -2.83 -16.09
C PHE A 80 5.34 -4.27 -16.51
N GLU A 81 5.41 -5.21 -15.58
CA GLU A 81 5.78 -6.60 -15.88
C GLU A 81 5.07 -7.62 -14.99
N ASP A 82 4.99 -8.87 -15.51
CA ASP A 82 4.27 -9.96 -14.85
C ASP A 82 5.01 -10.53 -13.63
N ASN A 83 6.31 -10.65 -13.71
CA ASN A 83 7.15 -11.29 -12.68
C ASN A 83 8.32 -10.38 -12.30
N PRO A 84 8.07 -9.24 -11.64
CA PRO A 84 9.15 -8.38 -11.21
C PRO A 84 10.01 -9.05 -10.14
N PRO A 85 11.28 -8.62 -10.02
CA PRO A 85 12.11 -9.06 -8.92
C PRO A 85 11.50 -8.68 -7.57
N SER A 86 11.75 -9.48 -6.54
CA SER A 86 11.07 -9.35 -5.25
C SER A 86 11.99 -9.02 -4.06
N THR A 87 13.25 -8.69 -4.30
CA THR A 87 14.13 -8.14 -3.26
C THR A 87 14.10 -6.61 -3.29
N CYS A 88 14.38 -5.96 -2.16
CA CYS A 88 14.41 -4.50 -2.10
C CYS A 88 15.34 -3.88 -3.13
N ARG A 89 16.57 -4.40 -3.20
CA ARG A 89 17.58 -3.90 -4.12
C ARG A 89 17.18 -4.08 -5.58
N ALA A 90 16.76 -5.29 -5.93
CA ALA A 90 16.39 -5.60 -7.31
C ALA A 90 15.14 -4.83 -7.75
N CYS A 91 14.17 -4.63 -6.86
CA CYS A 91 13.00 -3.77 -7.13
C CYS A 91 13.41 -2.35 -7.48
N CYS A 92 14.30 -1.75 -6.69
CA CYS A 92 14.75 -0.38 -6.94
C CYS A 92 15.54 -0.27 -8.23
N GLU A 93 16.44 -1.21 -8.51
CA GLU A 93 17.21 -1.24 -9.75
C GLU A 93 16.31 -1.39 -10.98
N GLN A 94 15.36 -2.31 -10.92
CA GLN A 94 14.42 -2.56 -12.02
C GLN A 94 13.49 -1.36 -12.25
N LEU A 95 12.99 -0.75 -11.18
CA LEU A 95 12.12 0.41 -11.28
C LEU A 95 12.82 1.61 -11.94
N ASN A 96 14.12 1.79 -11.66
CA ASN A 96 14.92 2.84 -12.29
C ASN A 96 15.05 2.66 -13.80
N MET A 97 14.89 1.46 -14.32
CA MET A 97 14.89 1.21 -15.78
C MET A 97 13.61 1.74 -16.43
N TYR A 98 12.47 1.67 -15.74
CA TYR A 98 11.18 2.20 -16.22
C TYR A 98 10.99 3.67 -15.88
N LEU A 99 11.47 4.08 -14.71
CA LEU A 99 11.33 5.44 -14.16
C LEU A 99 12.72 5.96 -13.74
N PRO A 100 13.56 6.42 -14.71
CA PRO A 100 14.97 6.77 -14.44
C PRO A 100 15.18 7.82 -13.35
N ASN A 101 14.22 8.71 -13.17
CA ASN A 101 14.29 9.79 -12.18
C ASN A 101 13.42 9.52 -10.94
N TYR A 102 13.07 8.26 -10.70
CA TYR A 102 12.25 7.91 -9.56
C TYR A 102 12.98 8.21 -8.24
N ASN A 103 12.38 9.07 -7.43
CA ASN A 103 12.80 9.40 -6.08
C ASN A 103 11.56 9.60 -5.20
N LYS A 104 10.78 8.51 -5.07
CA LYS A 104 9.48 8.52 -4.34
C LYS A 104 8.43 9.47 -4.95
N TYR A 105 8.68 9.99 -6.13
CA TYR A 105 7.74 10.83 -6.88
C TYR A 105 7.37 10.17 -8.19
N ILE A 106 6.09 10.10 -8.46
CA ILE A 106 5.54 9.56 -9.70
C ILE A 106 4.82 10.69 -10.42
N PRO A 107 5.30 11.11 -11.61
CA PRO A 107 4.62 12.17 -12.36
C PRO A 107 3.17 11.79 -12.70
N ALA A 108 2.29 12.77 -12.69
CA ALA A 108 0.91 12.57 -13.12
C ALA A 108 0.88 12.02 -14.55
N GLY A 109 0.02 11.04 -14.81
CA GLY A 109 -0.10 10.42 -16.13
C GLY A 109 0.91 9.30 -16.42
N THR A 110 1.81 8.96 -15.48
CA THR A 110 2.72 7.82 -15.62
C THR A 110 1.95 6.51 -15.82
N PHE A 111 0.88 6.31 -15.08
CA PHE A 111 0.01 5.15 -15.18
C PHE A 111 -1.40 5.56 -15.62
N ASN A 112 -1.97 4.81 -16.55
CA ASN A 112 -3.39 4.92 -16.90
C ASN A 112 -4.20 3.84 -16.17
N VAL A 113 -5.51 3.88 -16.31
CA VAL A 113 -6.41 2.92 -15.65
C VAL A 113 -6.10 1.47 -16.06
N GLU A 114 -5.75 1.24 -17.31
CA GLU A 114 -5.42 -0.09 -17.81
C GLU A 114 -4.14 -0.64 -17.15
N ASN A 115 -3.12 0.19 -16.97
CA ASN A 115 -1.90 -0.19 -16.25
C ASN A 115 -2.22 -0.61 -14.81
N VAL A 116 -3.07 0.17 -14.13
CA VAL A 116 -3.48 -0.13 -12.76
C VAL A 116 -4.28 -1.42 -12.69
N ARG A 117 -5.20 -1.66 -13.63
CA ARG A 117 -5.98 -2.91 -13.71
C ARG A 117 -5.07 -4.13 -13.87
N ARG A 118 -4.06 -4.03 -14.72
CA ARG A 118 -3.07 -5.11 -14.89
C ARG A 118 -2.27 -5.36 -13.62
N ALA A 119 -1.85 -4.30 -12.93
CA ALA A 119 -1.16 -4.44 -11.65
C ALA A 119 -2.04 -5.14 -10.62
N ILE A 120 -3.32 -4.79 -10.56
CA ILE A 120 -4.30 -5.44 -9.67
C ILE A 120 -4.38 -6.95 -9.96
N GLU A 121 -4.54 -7.33 -11.22
CA GLU A 121 -4.62 -8.74 -11.64
C GLU A 121 -3.36 -9.50 -11.24
N ARG A 122 -2.19 -8.97 -11.55
CA ARG A 122 -0.89 -9.56 -11.21
C ARG A 122 -0.68 -9.72 -9.71
N ALA A 123 -1.07 -8.73 -8.94
CA ALA A 123 -0.99 -8.78 -7.48
C ALA A 123 -1.94 -9.83 -6.89
N ARG A 124 -3.17 -9.89 -7.41
CA ARG A 124 -4.19 -10.86 -6.98
C ARG A 124 -3.76 -12.30 -7.26
N GLU A 125 -3.17 -12.57 -8.41
CA GLU A 125 -2.66 -13.89 -8.78
C GLU A 125 -1.59 -14.40 -7.80
N ARG A 126 -0.84 -13.49 -7.19
CA ARG A 126 0.19 -13.83 -6.19
C ARG A 126 -0.35 -13.93 -4.77
N ASP A 127 -1.55 -13.47 -4.54
CA ASP A 127 -2.19 -13.48 -3.21
C ASP A 127 -3.20 -14.63 -3.12
N ILE A 128 -2.72 -15.84 -3.36
CA ILE A 128 -3.54 -17.06 -3.34
C ILE A 128 -2.93 -18.06 -2.35
N PRO A 129 -3.68 -18.48 -1.31
CA PRO A 129 -4.96 -17.91 -0.88
C PRO A 129 -4.79 -16.48 -0.36
N PRO A 130 -5.83 -15.63 -0.50
CA PRO A 130 -5.71 -14.24 -0.05
C PRO A 130 -5.36 -14.15 1.45
N VAL A 131 -4.35 -13.33 1.76
CA VAL A 131 -3.95 -13.14 3.16
C VAL A 131 -4.99 -12.30 3.91
N ALA A 132 -5.21 -12.62 5.19
CA ALA A 132 -6.10 -11.83 6.04
C ALA A 132 -5.47 -10.47 6.39
N THR A 133 -4.17 -10.44 6.60
CA THR A 133 -3.39 -9.25 6.96
C THR A 133 -2.28 -8.97 5.96
N TYR A 134 -1.14 -9.62 6.08
CA TYR A 134 0.01 -9.47 5.17
C TYR A 134 0.79 -10.79 5.10
N SER A 135 1.79 -10.85 4.22
CA SER A 135 2.64 -12.02 4.03
C SER A 135 4.11 -11.69 4.32
N ARG A 136 4.82 -12.64 4.92
CA ARG A 136 6.28 -12.60 5.04
C ARG A 136 6.99 -13.09 3.78
N GLU A 137 6.27 -13.60 2.81
CA GLU A 137 6.83 -13.97 1.51
C GLU A 137 7.13 -12.71 0.68
N LEU A 138 8.33 -12.65 0.11
CA LEU A 138 8.70 -11.58 -0.83
C LEU A 138 7.81 -11.65 -2.09
N GLY A 139 7.49 -10.50 -2.64
CA GLY A 139 6.70 -10.43 -3.85
C GLY A 139 5.20 -10.57 -3.61
N ARG A 140 4.73 -10.19 -2.44
CA ARG A 140 3.31 -10.10 -2.11
C ARG A 140 2.90 -8.68 -1.75
N THR A 141 1.74 -8.26 -2.23
CA THR A 141 1.18 -6.94 -1.92
C THR A 141 -0.34 -7.01 -1.82
N THR A 142 -0.92 -6.31 -0.85
CA THR A 142 -2.37 -6.13 -0.73
C THR A 142 -2.82 -4.74 -1.18
N VAL A 143 -1.91 -3.93 -1.72
CA VAL A 143 -2.24 -2.59 -2.26
C VAL A 143 -3.31 -2.67 -3.36
N TYR A 144 -3.39 -3.80 -4.08
CA TYR A 144 -4.43 -3.99 -5.09
C TYR A 144 -5.85 -3.82 -4.54
N ARG A 145 -6.07 -4.13 -3.26
CA ARG A 145 -7.38 -3.98 -2.61
C ARG A 145 -7.78 -2.51 -2.50
N LEU A 146 -6.82 -1.65 -2.14
CA LEU A 146 -7.02 -0.20 -2.14
C LEU A 146 -7.24 0.31 -3.57
N ALA A 147 -6.41 -0.13 -4.52
CA ALA A 147 -6.53 0.28 -5.92
C ALA A 147 -7.91 -0.08 -6.51
N GLU A 148 -8.44 -1.25 -6.21
CA GLU A 148 -9.79 -1.66 -6.60
C GLU A 148 -10.86 -0.70 -6.06
N ARG A 149 -10.73 -0.26 -4.81
CA ARG A 149 -11.66 0.71 -4.21
C ARG A 149 -11.60 2.05 -4.94
N LEU A 150 -10.41 2.49 -5.32
CA LEU A 150 -10.23 3.75 -6.03
C LEU A 150 -10.78 3.73 -7.46
N LEU A 151 -10.86 2.55 -8.09
CA LEU A 151 -11.40 2.38 -9.44
C LEU A 151 -12.89 2.04 -9.47
N SER A 152 -13.50 1.77 -8.34
CA SER A 152 -14.91 1.40 -8.26
C SER A 152 -15.86 2.60 -8.26
#